data_88bc3879c64c72cb68ef3d333728170a
#
_entry.id   88bc3879c64c72cb68ef3d333728170a
#
_cell.length_a   1.000
_cell.length_b   1.000
_cell.length_c   1.000
_cell.angle_alpha   90.00
_cell.angle_beta   90.00
_cell.angle_gamma   90.00
#
_symmetry.space_group_name_H-M   'P 1'
#
loop_
_entity.id
_entity.type
_entity.pdbx_description
1 polymer ?
#
loop_
_entity_poly.entity_id
_entity_poly.type
_entity_poly.pdbx_seq_one_letter_code
_entity_poly.pdbx_strand_id
1 'polypeptide(L)'
;MKRSEINRYIREAIQFFESNHFYLPVWARWSTAEWQSKGEECDEIRQNGLGWDITDFGKGRFAEEGLTLVTIRNGNLKYDNKPYCEKIMLVREKQITPIHFHWKKMEDIINRGGG
;
A
#
# COMPACT_ATOMS: atom_id res chain seq x y z
N MET A 1 14.67 -6.90 2.19
CA MET A 1 14.27 -7.43 0.85
C MET A 1 15.00 -6.69 -0.24
N LYS A 2 15.37 -7.40 -1.29
CA LYS A 2 16.00 -6.79 -2.47
C LYS A 2 14.97 -6.01 -3.28
N ARG A 3 15.42 -4.97 -3.98
CA ARG A 3 14.54 -4.15 -4.82
C ARG A 3 13.82 -4.97 -5.90
N SER A 4 14.52 -5.95 -6.48
CA SER A 4 13.92 -6.86 -7.47
C SER A 4 12.77 -7.68 -6.90
N GLU A 5 12.88 -8.10 -5.65
CA GLU A 5 11.80 -8.82 -4.95
C GLU A 5 10.62 -7.91 -4.70
N ILE A 6 10.86 -6.69 -4.24
CA ILE A 6 9.81 -5.70 -4.01
C ILE A 6 9.08 -5.41 -5.32
N ASN A 7 9.80 -5.21 -6.42
CA ASN A 7 9.19 -4.96 -7.72
C ASN A 7 8.33 -6.14 -8.18
N ARG A 8 8.78 -7.35 -7.93
CA ARG A 8 8.00 -8.56 -8.24
C ARG A 8 6.70 -8.59 -7.45
N TYR A 9 6.76 -8.32 -6.16
CA TYR A 9 5.56 -8.30 -5.30
C TYR A 9 4.59 -7.20 -5.73
N ILE A 10 5.07 -6.05 -6.15
CA ILE A 10 4.24 -4.98 -6.69
C ILE A 10 3.50 -5.45 -7.95
N ARG A 11 4.21 -6.07 -8.89
CA ARG A 11 3.60 -6.58 -10.12
C ARG A 11 2.53 -7.63 -9.84
N GLU A 12 2.83 -8.56 -8.94
CA GLU A 12 1.88 -9.61 -8.53
C GLU A 12 0.64 -9.00 -7.88
N ALA A 13 0.82 -8.00 -7.04
CA ALA A 13 -0.28 -7.32 -6.38
C ALA A 13 -1.18 -6.57 -7.38
N ILE A 14 -0.59 -5.87 -8.34
CA ILE A 14 -1.35 -5.17 -9.39
C ILE A 14 -2.23 -6.17 -10.15
N GLN A 15 -1.66 -7.30 -10.57
CA GLN A 15 -2.39 -8.34 -11.29
C GLN A 15 -3.53 -8.91 -10.46
N PHE A 16 -3.30 -9.16 -9.19
CA PHE A 16 -4.32 -9.69 -8.29
C PHE A 16 -5.45 -8.68 -8.07
N PHE A 17 -5.11 -7.43 -7.84
CA PHE A 17 -6.13 -6.39 -7.67
C PHE A 17 -6.99 -6.24 -8.93
N GLU A 18 -6.37 -6.20 -10.10
CA GLU A 18 -7.10 -6.09 -11.37
C GLU A 18 -7.97 -7.31 -11.65
N SER A 19 -7.53 -8.51 -11.29
CA SER A 19 -8.35 -9.72 -11.44
C SER A 19 -9.58 -9.70 -10.55
N ASN A 20 -9.56 -8.90 -9.49
CA ASN A 20 -10.69 -8.66 -8.60
C ASN A 20 -11.38 -7.31 -8.87
N HIS A 21 -11.16 -6.75 -10.07
CA HIS A 21 -11.80 -5.51 -10.53
C HIS A 21 -11.46 -4.28 -9.69
N PHE A 22 -10.29 -4.27 -9.08
CA PHE A 22 -9.79 -3.09 -8.39
C PHE A 22 -8.61 -2.51 -9.17
N TYR A 23 -8.79 -1.29 -9.69
CA TYR A 23 -7.79 -0.62 -10.50
C TYR A 23 -7.16 0.51 -9.71
N LEU A 24 -5.85 0.44 -9.53
CA LEU A 24 -5.10 1.44 -8.77
C LEU A 24 -5.04 2.77 -9.51
N PRO A 25 -4.87 3.89 -8.78
CA PRO A 25 -4.58 5.17 -9.41
C PRO A 25 -3.33 5.08 -10.29
N VAL A 26 -3.28 5.88 -11.35
CA VAL A 26 -2.18 5.84 -12.31
C VAL A 26 -0.81 6.06 -11.67
N TRP A 27 -0.72 6.92 -10.67
CA TRP A 27 0.54 7.21 -9.98
C TRP A 27 1.12 6.01 -9.23
N ALA A 28 0.30 5.03 -8.87
CA ALA A 28 0.78 3.80 -8.22
C ALA A 28 1.62 2.94 -9.15
N ARG A 29 1.59 3.20 -10.45
CA ARG A 29 2.34 2.48 -11.47
C ARG A 29 3.53 3.24 -12.01
N TRP A 30 3.73 4.48 -11.58
CA TRP A 30 4.82 5.30 -12.09
C TRP A 30 6.19 4.74 -11.71
N SER A 31 7.10 4.75 -12.67
CA SER A 31 8.51 4.44 -12.46
C SER A 31 9.20 5.58 -11.72
N THR A 32 10.41 5.32 -11.24
CA THR A 32 11.25 6.35 -10.61
C THR A 32 11.45 7.55 -11.55
N ALA A 33 11.69 7.28 -12.85
CA ALA A 33 11.87 8.35 -13.84
C ALA A 33 10.61 9.19 -13.99
N GLU A 34 9.45 8.56 -14.04
CA GLU A 34 8.17 9.27 -14.10
C GLU A 34 7.96 10.15 -12.87
N TRP A 35 8.22 9.61 -11.66
CA TRP A 35 8.13 10.39 -10.43
C TRP A 35 9.06 11.59 -10.41
N GLN A 36 10.28 11.46 -10.93
CA GLN A 36 11.23 12.56 -11.00
C GLN A 36 10.75 13.70 -11.88
N SER A 37 9.89 13.42 -12.85
CA SER A 37 9.31 14.43 -13.75
C SER A 37 8.13 15.20 -13.15
N LYS A 38 7.63 14.79 -11.96
CA LYS A 38 6.45 15.37 -11.34
C LYS A 38 6.80 16.48 -10.35
N GLY A 39 6.03 17.56 -10.40
CA GLY A 39 6.21 18.72 -9.53
C GLY A 39 5.13 18.81 -8.45
N GLU A 40 4.70 20.04 -8.16
CA GLU A 40 3.76 20.35 -7.07
C GLU A 40 2.39 19.71 -7.24
N GLU A 41 2.00 19.34 -8.44
CA GLU A 41 0.73 18.67 -8.71
C GLU A 41 0.60 17.33 -7.98
N CYS A 42 1.74 16.77 -7.52
CA CYS A 42 1.77 15.51 -6.79
C CYS A 42 2.11 15.68 -5.30
N ASP A 43 2.05 16.90 -4.78
CA ASP A 43 2.42 17.17 -3.39
C ASP A 43 1.57 16.39 -2.39
N GLU A 44 0.26 16.29 -2.61
CA GLU A 44 -0.61 15.53 -1.69
C GLU A 44 -0.15 14.07 -1.56
N ILE A 45 0.25 13.46 -2.65
CA ILE A 45 0.71 12.06 -2.64
C ILE A 45 1.94 11.93 -1.74
N ARG A 46 2.91 12.83 -1.89
CA ARG A 46 4.16 12.80 -1.12
C ARG A 46 3.96 13.17 0.34
N GLN A 47 3.21 14.23 0.59
CA GLN A 47 3.01 14.78 1.94
C GLN A 47 2.16 13.86 2.81
N ASN A 48 1.20 13.16 2.23
CA ASN A 48 0.29 12.30 2.95
C ASN A 48 0.74 10.84 2.99
N GLY A 49 1.92 10.55 2.45
CA GLY A 49 2.49 9.21 2.51
C GLY A 49 1.72 8.17 1.72
N LEU A 50 1.16 8.57 0.58
CA LEU A 50 0.43 7.64 -0.28
C LEU A 50 1.40 6.73 -1.04
N GLY A 51 0.93 5.58 -1.47
CA GLY A 51 1.71 4.65 -2.30
C GLY A 51 1.95 3.31 -1.66
N TRP A 52 2.92 2.59 -2.21
CA TRP A 52 3.23 1.22 -1.85
C TRP A 52 4.00 1.12 -0.55
N ASP A 53 3.65 0.09 0.22
CA ASP A 53 4.42 -0.36 1.35
C ASP A 53 4.46 -1.88 1.34
N ILE A 54 5.66 -2.45 1.21
CA ILE A 54 5.89 -3.87 1.22
C ILE A 54 6.87 -4.16 2.34
N THR A 55 6.40 -4.83 3.38
CA THR A 55 7.16 -5.00 4.59
C THR A 55 7.19 -6.46 5.05
N ASP A 56 8.34 -6.89 5.56
CA ASP A 56 8.50 -8.15 6.27
C ASP A 56 8.58 -7.94 7.78
N PHE A 57 8.24 -6.75 8.25
CA PHE A 57 8.30 -6.35 9.66
C PHE A 57 9.69 -6.57 10.28
N GLY A 58 10.74 -6.56 9.45
CA GLY A 58 12.11 -6.79 9.89
C GLY A 58 12.44 -8.25 10.21
N LYS A 59 11.55 -9.18 9.87
CA LYS A 59 11.73 -10.61 10.18
C LYS A 59 12.54 -11.37 9.13
N GLY A 60 12.64 -10.85 7.91
CA GLY A 60 13.40 -11.51 6.85
C GLY A 60 12.70 -12.72 6.22
N ARG A 61 11.37 -12.89 6.44
CA ARG A 61 10.61 -14.02 5.91
C ARG A 61 9.23 -13.54 5.44
N PHE A 62 9.25 -12.71 4.41
CA PHE A 62 8.07 -12.04 3.88
C PHE A 62 6.90 -13.00 3.57
N ALA A 63 7.18 -14.18 3.04
CA ALA A 63 6.14 -15.13 2.66
C ALA A 63 5.33 -15.65 3.87
N GLU A 64 5.93 -15.66 5.04
CA GLU A 64 5.30 -16.15 6.27
C GLU A 64 4.73 -15.00 7.12
N GLU A 65 5.48 -13.92 7.21
CA GLU A 65 5.13 -12.76 8.02
C GLU A 65 5.45 -11.51 7.23
N GLY A 66 4.42 -10.87 6.71
CA GLY A 66 4.59 -9.74 5.82
C GLY A 66 3.27 -9.15 5.36
N LEU A 67 3.35 -8.04 4.63
CA LEU A 67 2.18 -7.35 4.12
C LEU A 67 2.54 -6.54 2.87
N THR A 68 1.64 -6.57 1.90
CA THR A 68 1.68 -5.70 0.73
C THR A 68 0.49 -4.76 0.80
N LEU A 69 0.72 -3.46 0.79
CA LEU A 69 -0.37 -2.49 0.78
C LEU A 69 -0.08 -1.29 -0.09
N VAL A 70 -1.15 -0.63 -0.53
CA VAL A 70 -1.10 0.67 -1.18
C VAL A 70 -2.00 1.61 -0.39
N THR A 71 -1.46 2.71 0.09
CA THR A 71 -2.24 3.78 0.68
C THR A 71 -2.76 4.66 -0.44
N ILE A 72 -4.08 4.72 -0.59
CA ILE A 72 -4.77 5.42 -1.68
C ILE A 72 -5.17 6.82 -1.24
N ARG A 73 -5.67 6.96 -0.03
CA ARG A 73 -6.04 8.23 0.59
C ARG A 73 -5.58 8.26 2.02
N ASN A 74 -5.15 9.42 2.45
CA ASN A 74 -4.73 9.62 3.84
C ASN A 74 -4.82 11.11 4.18
N GLY A 75 -5.13 11.42 5.43
CA GLY A 75 -5.10 12.78 5.93
C GLY A 75 -3.72 13.15 6.46
N ASN A 76 -3.50 14.45 6.57
CA ASN A 76 -2.29 15.01 7.16
C ASN A 76 -2.68 16.26 7.92
N LEU A 77 -2.59 16.23 9.23
CA LEU A 77 -3.00 17.34 10.10
C LEU A 77 -2.30 18.65 9.78
N LYS A 78 -1.15 18.61 9.11
CA LYS A 78 -0.38 19.79 8.74
C LYS A 78 -0.84 20.41 7.41
N TYR A 79 -1.27 19.58 6.45
CA TYR A 79 -1.53 20.04 5.07
C TYR A 79 -2.99 19.92 4.65
N ASP A 80 -3.74 19.04 5.29
CA ASP A 80 -5.16 18.88 5.03
C ASP A 80 -5.86 18.37 6.29
N ASN A 81 -7.17 18.24 6.22
CA ASN A 81 -7.98 17.86 7.38
C ASN A 81 -8.84 16.62 7.13
N LYS A 82 -8.43 15.74 6.22
CA LYS A 82 -9.11 14.45 6.04
C LYS A 82 -8.96 13.61 7.31
N PRO A 83 -10.05 13.23 7.98
CA PRO A 83 -9.95 12.40 9.18
C PRO A 83 -9.92 10.89 8.90
N TYR A 84 -9.61 10.48 7.69
CA TYR A 84 -9.68 9.07 7.26
C TYR A 84 -8.48 8.68 6.43
N CYS A 85 -8.32 7.35 6.28
CA CYS A 85 -7.31 6.73 5.45
C CYS A 85 -7.97 5.57 4.71
N GLU A 86 -7.59 5.37 3.46
CA GLU A 86 -8.01 4.22 2.67
C GLU A 86 -6.78 3.51 2.13
N LYS A 87 -6.70 2.21 2.39
CA LYS A 87 -5.61 1.35 1.92
C LYS A 87 -6.19 0.11 1.29
N ILE A 88 -5.52 -0.39 0.25
CA ILE A 88 -5.81 -1.74 -0.25
C ILE A 88 -4.64 -2.64 0.09
N MET A 89 -4.93 -3.86 0.51
CA MET A 89 -3.92 -4.81 0.97
C MET A 89 -4.04 -6.12 0.21
N LEU A 90 -2.90 -6.76 -0.02
CA LEU A 90 -2.81 -8.14 -0.48
C LEU A 90 -2.16 -8.96 0.63
N VAL A 91 -2.90 -9.93 1.14
CA VAL A 91 -2.35 -10.93 2.07
C VAL A 91 -2.20 -12.24 1.29
N ARG A 92 -1.00 -12.77 1.24
CA ARG A 92 -0.71 -14.01 0.52
C ARG A 92 -1.17 -15.20 1.36
N GLU A 93 -1.34 -16.35 0.70
CA GLU A 93 -1.70 -17.59 1.39
C GLU A 93 -0.70 -17.88 2.51
N LYS A 94 -1.20 -18.14 3.71
CA LYS A 94 -0.41 -18.45 4.93
C LYS A 94 0.47 -17.30 5.41
N GLN A 95 0.35 -16.12 4.83
CA GLN A 95 1.06 -14.95 5.30
C GLN A 95 0.29 -14.28 6.43
N ILE A 96 0.99 -13.92 7.51
CA ILE A 96 0.36 -13.26 8.66
C ILE A 96 0.90 -11.85 8.85
N THR A 97 0.06 -11.02 9.46
CA THR A 97 0.46 -9.71 9.98
C THR A 97 0.56 -9.83 11.50
N PRO A 98 1.63 -9.31 12.13
CA PRO A 98 1.76 -9.38 13.58
C PRO A 98 0.55 -8.78 14.30
N ILE A 99 0.19 -9.37 15.43
CA ILE A 99 -0.91 -8.89 16.25
C ILE A 99 -0.59 -7.48 16.74
N HIS A 100 -1.53 -6.57 16.55
CA HIS A 100 -1.40 -5.18 16.97
C HIS A 100 -2.78 -4.60 17.27
N PHE A 101 -2.81 -3.39 17.85
CA PHE A 101 -4.06 -2.68 18.10
C PHE A 101 -3.84 -1.17 17.88
N HIS A 102 -4.94 -0.45 17.76
CA HIS A 102 -4.92 1.01 17.56
C HIS A 102 -5.60 1.71 18.75
N TRP A 103 -4.95 2.73 19.27
CA TRP A 103 -5.47 3.47 20.43
C TRP A 103 -6.63 4.40 20.11
N LYS A 104 -6.57 5.08 18.96
CA LYS A 104 -7.52 6.16 18.62
C LYS A 104 -8.21 5.95 17.28
N LYS A 105 -7.83 4.93 16.56
CA LYS A 105 -8.25 4.73 15.17
C LYS A 105 -9.34 3.67 15.12
N MET A 106 -10.45 4.01 14.45
CA MET A 106 -11.46 3.04 14.05
C MET A 106 -11.04 2.41 12.73
N GLU A 107 -11.25 1.14 12.56
CA GLU A 107 -10.82 0.42 11.36
C GLU A 107 -11.90 -0.56 10.90
N ASP A 108 -12.25 -0.44 9.61
CA ASP A 108 -13.12 -1.40 8.93
C ASP A 108 -12.30 -2.16 7.90
N ILE A 109 -12.43 -3.47 7.90
CA ILE A 109 -11.76 -4.33 6.93
C ILE A 109 -12.81 -4.97 6.04
N ILE A 110 -12.69 -4.75 4.73
CA ILE A 110 -13.62 -5.27 3.73
C ILE A 110 -12.86 -6.26 2.84
N ASN A 111 -13.32 -7.52 2.82
CA ASN A 111 -12.77 -8.51 1.89
C ASN A 111 -13.32 -8.25 0.50
N ARG A 112 -12.43 -7.95 -0.45
CA ARG A 112 -12.82 -7.66 -1.85
C ARG A 112 -12.61 -8.84 -2.78
N GLY A 113 -12.01 -9.91 -2.34
CA GLY A 113 -11.83 -11.10 -3.17
C GLY A 113 -10.73 -12.01 -2.66
N GLY A 114 -10.66 -13.20 -3.25
CA GLY A 114 -9.59 -14.15 -2.97
C GLY A 114 -9.79 -15.06 -1.76
N GLY A 115 -10.90 -14.99 -1.11
CA GLY A 115 -11.15 -15.93 -0.01
C GLY A 115 -11.50 -15.33 1.33
#